data_548314d738186c2a7cd995b51e794c8f
#
_entry.id   548314d738186c2a7cd995b51e794c8f
#
_cell.length_a   1.000
_cell.length_b   1.000
_cell.length_c   1.000
_cell.angle_alpha   90.00
_cell.angle_beta   90.00
_cell.angle_gamma   90.00
#
_symmetry.space_group_name_H-M   'P 1'
#
loop_
_entity.id
_entity.type
_entity.pdbx_description
1 polymer ?
#
loop_
_entity_poly.entity_id
_entity_poly.type
_entity_poly.pdbx_seq_one_letter_code
_entity_poly.pdbx_strand_id
1 'polypeptide(L)'
;MPAGMVGMDLAQGQQLAQNFKTGGADLQAAVSKLDSFVQASSGFWKGPGADKFRSEWASFKPQATKMIAAIQQDAPQAVQAAVNAISQATGVS
;
A
#
# COMPACT_ATOMS: atom_id res chain seq x y z
N MET A 1 -18.15 -12.97 15.19
CA MET A 1 -19.23 -13.54 14.38
C MET A 1 -19.25 -15.04 14.54
N PRO A 2 -20.43 -15.66 14.53
CA PRO A 2 -20.51 -17.12 14.58
C PRO A 2 -19.86 -17.75 13.36
N ALA A 3 -19.33 -18.96 13.53
CA ALA A 3 -18.78 -19.73 12.43
C ALA A 3 -19.85 -19.98 11.36
N GLY A 4 -19.47 -19.89 10.10
CA GLY A 4 -20.39 -20.08 8.98
C GLY A 4 -21.20 -18.86 8.59
N MET A 5 -21.10 -17.79 9.35
CA MET A 5 -21.82 -16.57 9.05
C MET A 5 -21.03 -15.74 8.02
N VAL A 6 -21.75 -15.24 7.02
CA VAL A 6 -21.16 -14.33 6.03
C VAL A 6 -21.40 -12.91 6.47
N GLY A 7 -20.36 -12.14 6.58
CA GLY A 7 -20.47 -10.77 7.00
C GLY A 7 -19.18 -10.24 7.58
N MET A 8 -19.27 -9.10 8.24
CA MET A 8 -18.10 -8.40 8.75
C MET A 8 -18.47 -7.64 10.02
N ASP A 9 -17.59 -7.62 10.99
CA ASP A 9 -17.66 -6.63 12.05
C ASP A 9 -17.34 -5.27 11.44
N LEU A 10 -18.31 -4.37 11.44
CA LEU A 10 -18.20 -3.11 10.69
C LEU A 10 -17.12 -2.20 11.25
N ALA A 11 -16.97 -2.16 12.57
CA ALA A 11 -15.92 -1.34 13.18
C ALA A 11 -14.53 -1.85 12.80
N GLN A 12 -14.34 -3.17 12.83
CA GLN A 12 -13.06 -3.78 12.43
C GLN A 12 -12.82 -3.64 10.93
N GLY A 13 -13.88 -3.68 10.12
CA GLY A 13 -13.77 -3.45 8.68
C GLY A 13 -13.28 -2.04 8.37
N GLN A 14 -13.83 -1.04 9.05
CA GLN A 14 -13.38 0.33 8.89
C GLN A 14 -11.94 0.51 9.36
N GLN A 15 -11.57 -0.16 10.45
CA GLN A 15 -10.19 -0.13 10.93
C GLN A 15 -9.24 -0.78 9.94
N LEU A 16 -9.66 -1.86 9.30
CA LEU A 16 -8.87 -2.52 8.26
C LEU A 16 -8.60 -1.55 7.09
N ALA A 17 -9.62 -0.84 6.64
CA ALA A 17 -9.45 0.15 5.57
C ALA A 17 -8.45 1.22 5.97
N GLN A 18 -8.56 1.71 7.21
CA GLN A 18 -7.64 2.74 7.72
C GLN A 18 -6.21 2.20 7.81
N ASN A 19 -6.05 0.95 8.26
CA ASN A 19 -4.74 0.31 8.35
C ASN A 19 -4.06 0.22 6.98
N PHE A 20 -4.83 -0.04 5.92
CA PHE A 20 -4.27 -0.08 4.57
C PHE A 20 -3.84 1.31 4.10
N LYS A 21 -4.61 2.35 4.43
CA LYS A 21 -4.21 3.72 4.11
C LYS A 21 -2.90 4.09 4.82
N THR A 22 -2.83 3.81 6.11
CA THR A 22 -1.64 4.11 6.92
C THR A 22 -0.44 3.29 6.45
N GLY A 23 -0.63 1.98 6.24
CA GLY A 23 0.42 1.09 5.78
C GLY A 23 0.94 1.48 4.40
N GLY A 24 0.04 1.87 3.51
CA GLY A 24 0.42 2.36 2.18
C GLY A 24 1.25 3.64 2.25
N ALA A 25 0.86 4.57 3.13
CA ALA A 25 1.63 5.79 3.34
C ALA A 25 3.02 5.48 3.89
N ASP A 26 3.12 4.53 4.83
CA ASP A 26 4.40 4.11 5.39
C ASP A 26 5.30 3.48 4.32
N LEU A 27 4.72 2.66 3.44
CA LEU A 27 5.46 2.06 2.32
C LEU A 27 5.95 3.13 1.35
N GLN A 28 5.13 4.13 1.05
CA GLN A 28 5.55 5.22 0.18
C GLN A 28 6.70 5.99 0.79
N ALA A 29 6.65 6.26 2.08
CA ALA A 29 7.75 6.93 2.79
C ALA A 29 9.02 6.09 2.74
N ALA A 30 8.91 4.77 2.89
CA ALA A 30 10.06 3.86 2.81
C ALA A 30 10.68 3.88 1.41
N VAL A 31 9.88 3.85 0.37
CA VAL A 31 10.39 3.90 -1.02
C VAL A 31 11.09 5.24 -1.27
N SER A 32 10.51 6.33 -0.82
CA SER A 32 11.13 7.67 -0.96
C SER A 32 12.47 7.74 -0.25
N LYS A 33 12.57 7.15 0.93
CA LYS A 33 13.81 7.10 1.69
C LYS A 33 14.87 6.27 0.98
N LEU A 34 14.49 5.11 0.46
CA LEU A 34 15.39 4.27 -0.32
C LEU A 34 15.86 4.99 -1.59
N ASP A 35 14.97 5.70 -2.26
CA ASP A 35 15.34 6.48 -3.43
C ASP A 35 16.40 7.53 -3.10
N SER A 36 16.26 8.21 -1.97
CA SER A 36 17.27 9.17 -1.51
C SER A 36 18.62 8.50 -1.31
N PHE A 37 18.64 7.28 -0.73
CA PHE A 37 19.87 6.52 -0.57
C PHE A 37 20.48 6.13 -1.91
N VAL A 38 19.65 5.73 -2.86
CA VAL A 38 20.12 5.36 -4.21
C VAL A 38 20.74 6.57 -4.89
N GLN A 39 20.10 7.74 -4.81
CA GLN A 39 20.64 8.96 -5.39
C GLN A 39 21.97 9.34 -4.73
N ALA A 40 22.04 9.24 -3.42
CA ALA A 40 23.27 9.56 -2.67
C ALA A 40 24.42 8.60 -3.01
N SER A 41 24.13 7.39 -3.47
CA SER A 41 25.16 6.41 -3.81
C SER A 41 26.09 6.87 -4.92
N SER A 42 25.66 7.83 -5.74
CA SER A 42 26.49 8.37 -6.81
C SER A 42 27.73 9.11 -6.27
N GLY A 43 27.73 9.48 -4.99
CA GLY A 43 28.86 10.13 -4.35
C GLY A 43 29.98 9.17 -3.95
N PHE A 44 29.71 7.87 -3.89
CA PHE A 44 30.71 6.90 -3.42
C PHE A 44 30.79 5.62 -4.23
N TRP A 45 29.94 5.42 -5.22
CA TRP A 45 29.93 4.19 -6.01
C TRP A 45 29.74 4.53 -7.49
N LYS A 46 30.76 4.20 -8.29
CA LYS A 46 30.79 4.44 -9.72
C LYS A 46 31.21 3.18 -10.45
N GLY A 47 30.84 3.09 -11.72
CA GLY A 47 31.23 1.97 -12.58
C GLY A 47 30.03 1.18 -13.07
N PRO A 48 30.27 0.12 -13.87
CA PRO A 48 29.18 -0.63 -14.51
C PRO A 48 28.22 -1.28 -13.52
N GLY A 49 28.71 -1.76 -12.38
CA GLY A 49 27.83 -2.34 -11.35
C GLY A 49 26.91 -1.31 -10.73
N ALA A 50 27.42 -0.10 -10.48
CA ALA A 50 26.61 0.98 -9.95
C ALA A 50 25.57 1.43 -10.96
N ASP A 51 25.95 1.53 -12.22
CA ASP A 51 25.01 1.93 -13.28
C ASP A 51 23.89 0.91 -13.43
N LYS A 52 24.24 -0.37 -13.37
CA LYS A 52 23.24 -1.45 -13.45
C LYS A 52 22.26 -1.38 -12.27
N PHE A 53 22.80 -1.20 -11.06
CA PHE A 53 21.97 -1.12 -9.87
C PHE A 53 20.99 0.05 -9.95
N ARG A 54 21.49 1.22 -10.31
CA ARG A 54 20.64 2.41 -10.40
C ARG A 54 19.61 2.30 -11.53
N SER A 55 19.97 1.64 -12.62
CA SER A 55 19.03 1.39 -13.71
C SER A 55 17.92 0.43 -13.29
N GLU A 56 18.27 -0.62 -12.56
CA GLU A 56 17.28 -1.57 -12.03
C GLU A 56 16.34 -0.90 -11.03
N TRP A 57 16.88 -0.04 -10.17
CA TRP A 57 16.07 0.74 -9.23
C TRP A 57 15.09 1.65 -9.97
N ALA A 58 15.58 2.34 -11.01
CA ALA A 58 14.75 3.24 -11.82
C ALA A 58 13.60 2.50 -12.51
N SER A 59 13.80 1.22 -12.86
CA SER A 59 12.74 0.37 -13.41
C SER A 59 11.79 -0.14 -12.35
N PHE A 60 12.30 -0.45 -11.17
CA PHE A 60 11.50 -0.99 -10.06
C PHE A 60 10.62 0.06 -9.41
N LYS A 61 11.14 1.27 -9.23
CA LYS A 61 10.47 2.32 -8.47
C LYS A 61 9.05 2.64 -8.96
N PRO A 62 8.80 2.81 -10.28
CA PRO A 62 7.43 3.04 -10.75
C PRO A 62 6.49 1.89 -10.44
N GLN A 63 6.99 0.65 -10.50
CA GLN A 63 6.18 -0.52 -10.18
C GLN A 63 5.82 -0.55 -8.70
N ALA A 64 6.78 -0.25 -7.83
CA ALA A 64 6.53 -0.16 -6.40
C ALA A 64 5.52 0.94 -6.08
N THR A 65 5.64 2.11 -6.71
CA THR A 65 4.71 3.22 -6.53
C THR A 65 3.29 2.82 -6.94
N LYS A 66 3.16 2.07 -8.03
CA LYS A 66 1.87 1.59 -8.52
C LYS A 66 1.23 0.60 -7.55
N MET A 67 2.03 -0.32 -7.01
CA MET A 67 1.56 -1.28 -6.02
C MET A 67 1.14 -0.58 -4.72
N ILE A 68 1.90 0.41 -4.30
CA ILE A 68 1.58 1.19 -3.09
C ILE A 68 0.28 1.96 -3.28
N ALA A 69 0.05 2.52 -4.46
CA ALA A 69 -1.21 3.21 -4.76
C ALA A 69 -2.39 2.26 -4.66
N ALA A 70 -2.24 1.02 -5.14
CA ALA A 70 -3.29 0.00 -5.00
C ALA A 70 -3.55 -0.33 -3.53
N ILE A 71 -2.51 -0.45 -2.73
CA ILE A 71 -2.65 -0.73 -1.29
C ILE A 71 -3.31 0.45 -0.57
N GLN A 72 -2.92 1.66 -0.91
CA GLN A 72 -3.34 2.87 -0.19
C GLN A 72 -4.72 3.35 -0.61
N GLN A 73 -5.13 3.06 -1.85
CA GLN A 73 -6.37 3.57 -2.42
C GLN A 73 -7.36 2.46 -2.77
N ASP A 74 -6.94 1.50 -3.61
CA ASP A 74 -7.87 0.49 -4.13
C ASP A 74 -8.33 -0.48 -3.04
N ALA A 75 -7.40 -0.96 -2.22
CA ALA A 75 -7.73 -1.91 -1.16
C ALA A 75 -8.66 -1.29 -0.10
N PRO A 76 -8.37 -0.08 0.42
CA PRO A 76 -9.30 0.55 1.36
C PRO A 76 -10.66 0.83 0.75
N GLN A 77 -10.73 1.20 -0.52
CA GLN A 77 -12.01 1.43 -1.19
C GLN A 77 -12.82 0.15 -1.30
N ALA A 78 -12.18 -0.96 -1.62
CA ALA A 78 -12.85 -2.26 -1.70
C ALA A 78 -13.40 -2.68 -0.33
N VAL A 79 -12.61 -2.49 0.73
CA VAL A 79 -13.06 -2.79 2.09
C VAL A 79 -14.21 -1.87 2.48
N GLN A 80 -14.11 -0.58 2.19
CA GLN A 80 -15.15 0.37 2.53
C GLN A 80 -16.45 0.08 1.77
N ALA A 81 -16.35 -0.33 0.51
CA ALA A 81 -17.53 -0.72 -0.28
C ALA A 81 -18.21 -1.94 0.35
N ALA A 82 -17.44 -2.91 0.84
CA ALA A 82 -17.98 -4.08 1.53
C ALA A 82 -18.64 -3.68 2.86
N VAL A 83 -18.01 -2.78 3.61
CA VAL A 83 -18.58 -2.26 4.87
C VAL A 83 -19.94 -1.62 4.58
N ASN A 84 -20.00 -0.77 3.56
CA ASN A 84 -21.22 -0.05 3.21
C ASN A 84 -22.33 -1.02 2.76
N ALA A 85 -21.97 -2.03 1.93
CA ALA A 85 -22.94 -3.01 1.44
C ALA A 85 -23.50 -3.84 2.59
N ILE A 86 -22.66 -4.30 3.51
CA ILE A 86 -23.10 -5.09 4.65
C ILE A 86 -23.94 -4.24 5.61
N SER A 87 -23.55 -3.01 5.85
CA SER A 87 -24.31 -2.09 6.69
C SER A 87 -25.73 -1.88 6.13
N GLN A 88 -25.87 -1.68 4.83
CA GLN A 88 -27.16 -1.51 4.19
C GLN A 88 -27.98 -2.79 4.23
N ALA A 89 -27.35 -3.93 3.99
CA ALA A 89 -28.04 -5.23 3.97
C ALA A 89 -28.58 -5.62 5.34
N THR A 90 -27.90 -5.21 6.43
CA THR A 90 -28.33 -5.52 7.79
C THR A 90 -29.25 -4.46 8.39
N GLY A 91 -29.51 -3.40 7.67
CA GLY A 91 -30.32 -2.29 8.20
C GLY A 91 -29.58 -1.43 9.20
N VAL A 92 -28.29 -1.61 9.38
CA VAL A 92 -27.45 -0.76 10.22
C VAL A 92 -27.03 0.44 9.38
N SER A 93 -27.32 1.61 9.86
CA SER A 93 -27.03 2.83 9.14
C SER A 93 -26.04 3.74 9.86
#